data_f8eeb9dd554b8ffb815d9783f1082ca9
#
_entry.id   f8eeb9dd554b8ffb815d9783f1082ca9
#
_cell.length_a   1.000
_cell.length_b   1.000
_cell.length_c   1.000
_cell.angle_alpha   90.00
_cell.angle_beta   90.00
_cell.angle_gamma   90.00
#
_symmetry.space_group_name_H-M   'P 1'
#
loop_
_entity.id
_entity.type
_entity.pdbx_description
1 polymer ?
#
loop_
_entity_poly.entity_id
_entity_poly.type
_entity_poly.pdbx_seq_one_letter_code
_entity_poly.pdbx_strand_id
1 'polypeptide(L)'
;MGGKFRFLHCADLHIGSAFTGLSRRIPALDRTLSRTPFLAWHNTVETALREKVDFLLIAGDCFDRSAPSLQGRLEFKKGLEKLHDAQIPVLVCSGNHDPWPQAWSESVRVPENVIFFHPGKVKLHSVCKAGEIVATVGGIGHGSLNVLDNLAVQTGEALRGAPGLHIACVHANLCGDLHAAPASAAELLALPVDYWALGHVHSRRIIHEKPYVVYSGCTQGKDIHEPGVQGCYVVDCDGFGGIEMTFHPTSVLEFQTFEVNTAPCSNLDEMLRKTVEAVTEYKKENTLLFRLKLTGVSTLDSELRFCNIEELRDMVQNAVELSCPDAYLEEIIILTRTPLPPETTLVQAAELEAAEKEISEEKILESVYEEMRTVFRELPVIRKERFEELRKEGSALLAELLTTQRAKK
;
A
#
# COMPACT_ATOMS: atom_id res chain seq x y z
N MET A 1 31.95 -23.82 -3.38
CA MET A 1 31.14 -23.51 -2.19
C MET A 1 30.98 -22.00 -2.19
N GLY A 2 29.74 -21.47 -2.33
CA GLY A 2 29.53 -20.04 -2.41
C GLY A 2 29.83 -19.32 -1.09
N GLY A 3 30.52 -18.17 -1.15
CA GLY A 3 30.76 -17.35 0.05
C GLY A 3 29.47 -16.75 0.59
N LYS A 4 29.41 -16.42 1.88
CA LYS A 4 28.30 -15.69 2.48
C LYS A 4 28.15 -14.31 1.84
N PHE A 5 26.92 -13.91 1.54
CA PHE A 5 26.64 -12.58 0.99
C PHE A 5 25.30 -12.06 1.50
N ARG A 6 25.09 -10.76 1.37
CA ARG A 6 23.91 -10.06 1.84
C ARG A 6 23.43 -9.09 0.76
N PHE A 7 22.13 -9.01 0.55
CA PHE A 7 21.58 -8.02 -0.36
C PHE A 7 20.33 -7.34 0.22
N LEU A 8 19.98 -6.18 -0.33
CA LEU A 8 18.74 -5.51 -0.01
C LEU A 8 17.77 -5.68 -1.18
N HIS A 9 16.53 -6.08 -0.89
CA HIS A 9 15.42 -6.13 -1.83
C HIS A 9 14.38 -5.08 -1.49
N CYS A 10 14.16 -4.14 -2.41
CA CYS A 10 13.07 -3.17 -2.39
C CYS A 10 12.39 -3.10 -3.76
N ALA A 11 11.19 -2.55 -3.78
CA ALA A 11 10.39 -2.31 -4.98
C ALA A 11 9.45 -1.12 -4.75
N ASP A 12 8.74 -0.71 -5.77
CA ASP A 12 7.61 0.21 -5.68
C ASP A 12 7.98 1.49 -4.87
N LEU A 13 9.11 2.11 -5.26
CA LEU A 13 9.63 3.32 -4.62
C LEU A 13 8.74 4.53 -4.91
N HIS A 14 8.14 4.57 -6.10
CA HIS A 14 7.26 5.62 -6.59
C HIS A 14 7.76 7.04 -6.29
N ILE A 15 9.05 7.28 -6.55
CA ILE A 15 9.70 8.55 -6.31
C ILE A 15 9.02 9.66 -7.12
N GLY A 16 8.56 10.70 -6.43
CA GLY A 16 7.81 11.81 -7.03
C GLY A 16 6.30 11.60 -7.07
N SER A 17 5.76 10.60 -6.39
CA SER A 17 4.32 10.44 -6.15
C SER A 17 3.71 11.67 -5.51
N ALA A 18 2.53 12.05 -6.00
CA ALA A 18 1.78 13.18 -5.47
C ALA A 18 0.64 12.70 -4.56
N PHE A 19 0.59 13.22 -3.35
CA PHE A 19 -0.49 13.00 -2.39
C PHE A 19 -1.63 14.01 -2.56
N THR A 20 -2.07 14.25 -3.81
CA THR A 20 -2.95 15.38 -4.17
C THR A 20 -4.29 15.41 -3.42
N GLY A 21 -4.86 14.25 -3.10
CA GLY A 21 -6.10 14.16 -2.31
C GLY A 21 -5.88 14.56 -0.85
N LEU A 22 -4.79 14.10 -0.26
CA LEU A 22 -4.43 14.34 1.14
C LEU A 22 -3.97 15.78 1.38
N SER A 23 -3.16 16.34 0.48
CA SER A 23 -2.69 17.74 0.57
C SER A 23 -3.85 18.75 0.60
N ARG A 24 -4.96 18.44 -0.05
CA ARG A 24 -6.17 19.28 0.03
C ARG A 24 -6.93 19.14 1.35
N ARG A 25 -6.95 17.93 1.92
CA ARG A 25 -7.65 17.65 3.18
C ARG A 25 -6.85 18.11 4.40
N ILE A 26 -5.53 18.01 4.35
CA ILE A 26 -4.62 18.35 5.44
C ILE A 26 -3.50 19.26 4.92
N PRO A 27 -3.78 20.56 4.66
CA PRO A 27 -2.81 21.48 4.07
C PRO A 27 -1.52 21.64 4.89
N ALA A 28 -1.60 21.46 6.20
CA ALA A 28 -0.44 21.52 7.11
C ALA A 28 0.65 20.49 6.74
N LEU A 29 0.26 19.36 6.12
CA LEU A 29 1.18 18.29 5.74
C LEU A 29 1.68 18.34 4.30
N ASP A 30 1.27 19.29 3.47
CA ASP A 30 1.58 19.31 2.04
C ASP A 30 3.09 19.18 1.76
N ARG A 31 3.93 19.94 2.46
CA ARG A 31 5.39 19.86 2.35
C ARG A 31 5.97 18.53 2.85
N THR A 32 5.39 17.96 3.87
CA THR A 32 5.81 16.68 4.42
C THR A 32 5.46 15.58 3.44
N LEU A 33 4.20 15.52 3.00
CA LEU A 33 3.69 14.52 2.07
C LEU A 33 4.51 14.47 0.78
N SER A 34 4.79 15.62 0.17
CA SER A 34 5.56 15.69 -1.08
C SER A 34 7.01 15.19 -0.95
N ARG A 35 7.55 15.11 0.27
CA ARG A 35 8.92 14.67 0.54
C ARG A 35 9.02 13.21 1.01
N THR A 36 7.90 12.60 1.43
CA THR A 36 7.95 11.25 2.02
C THR A 36 8.57 10.19 1.11
N PRO A 37 8.31 10.12 -0.23
CA PRO A 37 8.96 9.14 -1.08
C PRO A 37 10.48 9.34 -1.19
N PHE A 38 10.95 10.60 -1.14
CA PHE A 38 12.37 10.90 -1.17
C PHE A 38 13.06 10.50 0.13
N LEU A 39 12.40 10.72 1.27
CA LEU A 39 12.90 10.31 2.58
C LEU A 39 12.94 8.80 2.73
N ALA A 40 11.91 8.11 2.25
CA ALA A 40 11.88 6.65 2.24
C ALA A 40 12.98 6.04 1.36
N TRP A 41 13.23 6.62 0.18
CA TRP A 41 14.38 6.25 -0.64
C TRP A 41 15.71 6.49 0.08
N HIS A 42 15.86 7.65 0.72
CA HIS A 42 17.05 7.94 1.53
C HIS A 42 17.23 6.91 2.65
N ASN A 43 16.17 6.56 3.39
CA ASN A 43 16.22 5.54 4.44
C ASN A 43 16.56 4.17 3.89
N THR A 44 16.11 3.82 2.68
CA THR A 44 16.46 2.58 1.98
C THR A 44 17.98 2.53 1.70
N VAL A 45 18.53 3.63 1.18
CA VAL A 45 19.98 3.76 0.91
C VAL A 45 20.78 3.69 2.21
N GLU A 46 20.39 4.42 3.26
CA GLU A 46 21.07 4.39 4.55
C GLU A 46 21.00 2.98 5.19
N THR A 47 19.90 2.26 4.97
CA THR A 47 19.78 0.86 5.41
C THR A 47 20.79 -0.02 4.67
N ALA A 48 20.91 0.10 3.35
CA ALA A 48 21.89 -0.65 2.57
C ALA A 48 23.32 -0.39 3.04
N LEU A 49 23.67 0.87 3.33
CA LEU A 49 24.98 1.29 3.84
C LEU A 49 25.24 0.73 5.25
N ARG A 50 24.29 0.90 6.16
CA ARG A 50 24.39 0.43 7.56
C ARG A 50 24.52 -1.08 7.64
N GLU A 51 23.74 -1.81 6.87
CA GLU A 51 23.74 -3.27 6.83
C GLU A 51 24.90 -3.84 5.99
N LYS A 52 25.66 -2.99 5.29
CA LYS A 52 26.80 -3.34 4.46
C LYS A 52 26.47 -4.43 3.45
N VAL A 53 25.39 -4.21 2.69
CA VAL A 53 24.94 -5.16 1.69
C VAL A 53 25.95 -5.28 0.54
N ASP A 54 26.10 -6.45 -0.04
CA ASP A 54 26.96 -6.69 -1.19
C ASP A 54 26.36 -6.14 -2.49
N PHE A 55 25.03 -5.99 -2.57
CA PHE A 55 24.30 -5.33 -3.66
C PHE A 55 22.88 -4.98 -3.23
N LEU A 56 22.22 -4.12 -4.04
CA LEU A 56 20.84 -3.72 -3.85
C LEU A 56 20.01 -4.12 -5.08
N LEU A 57 18.82 -4.70 -4.87
CA LEU A 57 17.84 -5.02 -5.91
C LEU A 57 16.64 -4.07 -5.82
N ILE A 58 16.26 -3.47 -6.96
CA ILE A 58 15.03 -2.71 -7.11
C ILE A 58 14.13 -3.41 -8.13
N ALA A 59 13.06 -4.02 -7.64
CA ALA A 59 12.16 -4.80 -8.48
C ALA A 59 11.03 -3.96 -9.10
N GLY A 60 11.40 -2.86 -9.77
CA GLY A 60 10.52 -2.02 -10.57
C GLY A 60 9.84 -0.88 -9.82
N ASP A 61 9.13 -0.07 -10.57
CA ASP A 61 8.38 1.11 -10.15
C ASP A 61 9.20 2.07 -9.26
N CYS A 62 10.41 2.44 -9.75
CA CYS A 62 11.23 3.47 -9.10
C CYS A 62 10.55 4.83 -9.14
N PHE A 63 9.78 5.10 -10.20
CA PHE A 63 9.04 6.34 -10.38
C PHE A 63 7.54 6.07 -10.55
N ASP A 64 6.72 7.03 -10.13
CA ASP A 64 5.26 6.89 -10.19
C ASP A 64 4.68 7.18 -11.60
N ARG A 65 5.49 7.67 -12.53
CA ARG A 65 5.05 8.05 -13.88
C ARG A 65 6.15 7.80 -14.90
N SER A 66 5.72 7.52 -16.12
CA SER A 66 6.61 7.41 -17.28
C SER A 66 7.41 8.69 -17.62
N ALA A 67 7.00 9.83 -17.05
CA ALA A 67 7.73 11.10 -17.11
C ALA A 67 7.95 11.67 -15.69
N PRO A 68 8.90 11.13 -14.94
CA PRO A 68 9.19 11.58 -13.59
C PRO A 68 9.74 13.01 -13.58
N SER A 69 9.44 13.74 -12.48
CA SER A 69 9.94 15.11 -12.31
C SER A 69 11.48 15.16 -12.28
N LEU A 70 12.05 16.29 -12.68
CA LEU A 70 13.51 16.48 -12.57
C LEU A 70 13.99 16.30 -11.13
N GLN A 71 13.23 16.80 -10.14
CA GLN A 71 13.55 16.63 -8.72
C GLN A 71 13.55 15.14 -8.33
N GLY A 72 12.55 14.36 -8.75
CA GLY A 72 12.51 12.92 -8.48
C GLY A 72 13.73 12.18 -9.01
N ARG A 73 14.13 12.49 -10.25
CA ARG A 73 15.35 11.92 -10.87
C ARG A 73 16.62 12.31 -10.12
N LEU A 74 16.74 13.57 -9.70
CA LEU A 74 17.90 14.04 -8.94
C LEU A 74 17.98 13.39 -7.55
N GLU A 75 16.86 13.24 -6.84
CA GLU A 75 16.84 12.58 -5.54
C GLU A 75 17.17 11.09 -5.66
N PHE A 76 16.65 10.41 -6.69
CA PHE A 76 17.02 9.02 -6.97
C PHE A 76 18.52 8.88 -7.25
N LYS A 77 19.05 9.74 -8.13
CA LYS A 77 20.47 9.78 -8.46
C LYS A 77 21.36 9.99 -7.24
N LYS A 78 21.02 10.91 -6.34
CA LYS A 78 21.80 11.15 -5.10
C LYS A 78 21.94 9.89 -4.26
N GLY A 79 20.89 9.08 -4.15
CA GLY A 79 20.96 7.79 -3.45
C GLY A 79 21.89 6.80 -4.16
N LEU A 80 21.79 6.74 -5.50
CA LEU A 80 22.68 5.89 -6.31
C LEU A 80 24.15 6.30 -6.21
N GLU A 81 24.44 7.60 -6.15
CA GLU A 81 25.80 8.14 -5.96
C GLU A 81 26.38 7.72 -4.60
N LYS A 82 25.61 7.78 -3.52
CA LYS A 82 26.05 7.28 -2.20
C LYS A 82 26.39 5.77 -2.23
N LEU A 83 25.54 4.97 -2.91
CA LEU A 83 25.80 3.54 -3.09
C LEU A 83 27.02 3.28 -3.96
N HIS A 84 27.25 4.11 -4.98
CA HIS A 84 28.46 4.06 -5.81
C HIS A 84 29.72 4.34 -4.99
N ASP A 85 29.72 5.39 -4.18
CA ASP A 85 30.85 5.75 -3.32
C ASP A 85 31.19 4.65 -2.30
N ALA A 86 30.14 3.90 -1.86
CA ALA A 86 30.29 2.73 -1.01
C ALA A 86 30.60 1.43 -1.79
N GLN A 87 30.74 1.50 -3.12
CA GLN A 87 30.98 0.35 -4.00
C GLN A 87 29.89 -0.73 -3.96
N ILE A 88 28.65 -0.34 -3.69
CA ILE A 88 27.48 -1.23 -3.68
C ILE A 88 26.82 -1.21 -5.06
N PRO A 89 26.83 -2.31 -5.82
CA PRO A 89 26.09 -2.43 -7.08
C PRO A 89 24.58 -2.33 -6.86
N VAL A 90 23.88 -1.69 -7.81
CA VAL A 90 22.42 -1.58 -7.80
C VAL A 90 21.87 -2.23 -9.06
N LEU A 91 21.04 -3.25 -8.91
CA LEU A 91 20.41 -3.96 -10.01
C LEU A 91 18.94 -3.57 -10.05
N VAL A 92 18.48 -3.06 -11.19
CA VAL A 92 17.16 -2.44 -11.35
C VAL A 92 16.43 -3.01 -12.54
N CYS A 93 15.19 -3.43 -12.39
CA CYS A 93 14.26 -3.55 -13.50
C CYS A 93 13.28 -2.36 -13.50
N SER A 94 12.69 -2.03 -14.66
CA SER A 94 11.57 -1.11 -14.75
C SER A 94 10.26 -1.83 -14.47
N GLY A 95 9.27 -1.13 -13.92
CA GLY A 95 7.93 -1.63 -13.75
C GLY A 95 6.94 -1.02 -14.75
N ASN A 96 5.65 -1.18 -14.49
CA ASN A 96 4.60 -0.66 -15.36
C ASN A 96 4.40 0.86 -15.21
N HIS A 97 4.71 1.47 -14.05
CA HIS A 97 4.65 2.92 -13.89
C HIS A 97 5.85 3.64 -14.50
N ASP A 98 7.00 2.99 -14.57
CA ASP A 98 8.24 3.57 -15.10
C ASP A 98 8.86 2.78 -16.26
N PRO A 99 8.09 2.43 -17.30
CA PRO A 99 8.58 1.57 -18.37
C PRO A 99 9.77 2.18 -19.10
N TRP A 100 10.68 1.32 -19.56
CA TRP A 100 11.84 1.72 -20.36
C TRP A 100 11.43 2.02 -21.81
N PRO A 101 11.98 3.03 -22.51
CA PRO A 101 12.94 4.04 -22.01
C PRO A 101 12.28 5.31 -21.46
N GLN A 102 10.95 5.42 -21.45
CA GLN A 102 10.23 6.67 -21.22
C GLN A 102 10.58 7.35 -19.91
N ALA A 103 10.61 6.59 -18.81
CA ALA A 103 10.94 7.13 -17.49
C ALA A 103 12.45 7.39 -17.30
N TRP A 104 13.30 6.71 -18.07
CA TRP A 104 14.74 6.60 -17.89
C TRP A 104 15.52 7.45 -18.90
N SER A 105 15.11 8.69 -19.11
CA SER A 105 15.79 9.58 -20.08
C SER A 105 17.23 9.87 -19.67
N GLU A 106 18.09 10.07 -20.66
CA GLU A 106 19.53 10.39 -20.50
C GLU A 106 19.82 11.74 -19.84
N SER A 107 18.77 12.54 -19.54
CA SER A 107 18.92 13.88 -18.93
C SER A 107 19.57 13.84 -17.53
N VAL A 108 19.50 12.72 -16.84
CA VAL A 108 20.18 12.50 -15.57
C VAL A 108 21.01 11.22 -15.66
N ARG A 109 22.32 11.37 -15.82
CA ARG A 109 23.23 10.22 -15.85
C ARG A 109 23.26 9.54 -14.49
N VAL A 110 23.07 8.22 -14.49
CA VAL A 110 23.25 7.39 -13.30
C VAL A 110 24.69 6.91 -13.19
N PRO A 111 25.18 6.58 -11.98
CA PRO A 111 26.52 6.04 -11.76
C PRO A 111 26.75 4.68 -12.42
N GLU A 112 28.01 4.31 -12.65
CA GLU A 112 28.41 3.08 -13.36
C GLU A 112 28.10 1.79 -12.59
N ASN A 113 27.86 1.85 -11.27
CA ASN A 113 27.47 0.72 -10.45
C ASN A 113 26.00 0.29 -10.63
N VAL A 114 25.23 0.98 -11.50
CA VAL A 114 23.84 0.66 -11.77
C VAL A 114 23.70 -0.25 -12.99
N ILE A 115 23.14 -1.42 -12.78
CA ILE A 115 22.90 -2.44 -13.78
C ILE A 115 21.40 -2.48 -14.08
N PHE A 116 21.02 -2.06 -15.29
CA PHE A 116 19.62 -2.12 -15.73
C PHE A 116 19.30 -3.44 -16.40
N PHE A 117 18.18 -4.02 -16.02
CA PHE A 117 17.51 -5.11 -16.73
C PHE A 117 16.52 -4.51 -17.72
N HIS A 118 16.96 -4.37 -18.98
CA HIS A 118 16.15 -3.76 -20.04
C HIS A 118 15.03 -4.70 -20.49
N PRO A 119 13.94 -4.17 -21.12
CA PRO A 119 12.91 -5.00 -21.74
C PRO A 119 13.43 -5.79 -22.94
N GLY A 120 12.66 -6.79 -23.37
CA GLY A 120 12.88 -7.57 -24.59
C GLY A 120 13.73 -8.82 -24.42
N LYS A 121 14.71 -8.83 -23.54
CA LYS A 121 15.53 -10.02 -23.27
C LYS A 121 16.02 -10.05 -21.82
N VAL A 122 15.92 -11.21 -21.18
CA VAL A 122 16.51 -11.43 -19.86
C VAL A 122 18.00 -11.19 -19.89
N LYS A 123 18.49 -10.39 -18.95
CA LYS A 123 19.91 -10.18 -18.68
C LYS A 123 20.29 -10.92 -17.41
N LEU A 124 21.41 -11.61 -17.45
CA LEU A 124 22.02 -12.22 -16.27
C LEU A 124 23.20 -11.38 -15.79
N HIS A 125 23.29 -11.20 -14.48
CA HIS A 125 24.41 -10.55 -13.82
C HIS A 125 24.99 -11.43 -12.73
N SER A 126 26.29 -11.74 -12.83
CA SER A 126 27.00 -12.55 -11.82
C SER A 126 27.48 -11.65 -10.70
N VAL A 127 27.10 -11.98 -9.45
CA VAL A 127 27.61 -11.34 -8.25
C VAL A 127 28.82 -12.12 -7.77
N CYS A 128 29.96 -11.42 -7.71
CA CYS A 128 31.24 -12.01 -7.30
C CYS A 128 31.63 -11.52 -5.91
N LYS A 129 32.12 -12.45 -5.07
CA LYS A 129 32.69 -12.15 -3.75
C LYS A 129 33.95 -12.99 -3.54
N ALA A 130 35.05 -12.34 -3.16
CA ALA A 130 36.35 -12.98 -3.00
C ALA A 130 36.82 -13.77 -4.26
N GLY A 131 36.47 -13.31 -5.46
CA GLY A 131 36.85 -13.95 -6.73
C GLY A 131 35.96 -15.11 -7.17
N GLU A 132 34.97 -15.50 -6.40
CA GLU A 132 33.98 -16.55 -6.72
C GLU A 132 32.60 -15.96 -7.03
N ILE A 133 31.85 -16.57 -7.96
CA ILE A 133 30.47 -16.21 -8.21
C ILE A 133 29.60 -16.79 -7.10
N VAL A 134 29.02 -15.92 -6.26
CA VAL A 134 28.15 -16.31 -5.15
C VAL A 134 26.68 -16.36 -5.53
N ALA A 135 26.27 -15.55 -6.51
CA ALA A 135 24.91 -15.55 -7.03
C ALA A 135 24.88 -15.13 -8.50
N THR A 136 23.84 -15.55 -9.22
CA THR A 136 23.47 -14.99 -10.51
C THR A 136 22.09 -14.38 -10.40
N VAL A 137 22.00 -13.08 -10.69
CA VAL A 137 20.75 -12.33 -10.73
C VAL A 137 20.25 -12.22 -12.16
N GLY A 138 19.08 -12.80 -12.43
CA GLY A 138 18.37 -12.62 -13.70
C GLY A 138 17.30 -11.55 -13.58
N GLY A 139 17.13 -10.75 -14.63
CA GLY A 139 16.06 -9.75 -14.65
C GLY A 139 15.69 -9.29 -16.04
N ILE A 140 14.48 -8.76 -16.14
CA ILE A 140 13.90 -8.14 -17.33
C ILE A 140 12.92 -7.06 -16.89
N GLY A 141 12.96 -5.89 -17.54
CA GLY A 141 12.08 -4.76 -17.20
C GLY A 141 10.89 -4.64 -18.14
N HIS A 142 9.95 -3.79 -17.79
CA HIS A 142 8.81 -3.42 -18.60
C HIS A 142 9.21 -2.44 -19.71
N GLY A 143 8.77 -2.70 -20.95
CA GLY A 143 8.91 -1.80 -22.08
C GLY A 143 7.70 -0.91 -22.34
N SER A 144 6.60 -1.14 -21.62
CA SER A 144 5.34 -0.42 -21.73
C SER A 144 4.54 -0.53 -20.44
N LEU A 145 3.49 0.31 -20.31
CA LEU A 145 2.55 0.26 -19.19
C LEU A 145 1.87 -1.12 -19.05
N ASN A 146 1.51 -1.70 -20.19
CA ASN A 146 0.84 -2.99 -20.24
C ASN A 146 1.79 -4.04 -20.85
N VAL A 147 2.14 -5.06 -20.06
CA VAL A 147 2.94 -6.21 -20.47
C VAL A 147 2.14 -7.47 -20.20
N LEU A 148 1.79 -8.19 -21.26
CA LEU A 148 1.00 -9.43 -21.21
C LEU A 148 1.88 -10.67 -21.10
N ASP A 149 3.16 -10.53 -21.41
CA ASP A 149 4.13 -11.62 -21.36
C ASP A 149 4.46 -12.02 -19.94
N ASN A 150 4.63 -13.31 -19.69
CA ASN A 150 5.10 -13.82 -18.41
C ASN A 150 6.62 -13.61 -18.29
N LEU A 151 7.03 -12.43 -17.81
CA LEU A 151 8.43 -12.05 -17.64
C LEU A 151 9.13 -12.89 -16.55
N ALA A 152 8.38 -13.35 -15.55
CA ALA A 152 8.92 -14.17 -14.48
C ALA A 152 9.36 -15.54 -15.00
N VAL A 153 8.54 -16.23 -15.79
CA VAL A 153 8.91 -17.51 -16.40
C VAL A 153 10.12 -17.35 -17.31
N GLN A 154 10.16 -16.31 -18.14
CA GLN A 154 11.32 -16.03 -19.00
C GLN A 154 12.61 -15.87 -18.19
N THR A 155 12.53 -15.16 -17.04
CA THR A 155 13.68 -14.94 -16.16
C THR A 155 14.15 -16.22 -15.49
N GLY A 156 13.23 -17.03 -14.95
CA GLY A 156 13.55 -18.30 -14.31
C GLY A 156 14.17 -19.32 -15.28
N GLU A 157 13.65 -19.40 -16.52
CA GLU A 157 14.26 -20.28 -17.54
C GLU A 157 15.67 -19.81 -17.93
N ALA A 158 15.92 -18.52 -18.02
CA ALA A 158 17.23 -17.98 -18.34
C ALA A 158 18.27 -18.24 -17.21
N LEU A 159 17.85 -18.41 -15.97
CA LEU A 159 18.70 -18.74 -14.84
C LEU A 159 19.11 -20.22 -14.80
N ARG A 160 18.47 -21.08 -15.58
CA ARG A 160 18.75 -22.53 -15.60
C ARG A 160 20.21 -22.82 -15.92
N GLY A 161 20.90 -23.43 -14.97
CA GLY A 161 22.31 -23.78 -15.08
C GLY A 161 23.30 -22.65 -14.86
N ALA A 162 22.85 -21.49 -14.42
CA ALA A 162 23.72 -20.39 -14.03
C ALA A 162 24.51 -20.75 -12.74
N PRO A 163 25.70 -20.20 -12.53
CA PRO A 163 26.47 -20.46 -11.31
C PRO A 163 25.96 -19.69 -10.10
N GLY A 164 26.18 -20.24 -8.90
CA GLY A 164 25.82 -19.63 -7.63
C GLY A 164 24.32 -19.72 -7.31
N LEU A 165 23.87 -18.93 -6.33
CA LEU A 165 22.46 -18.84 -5.95
C LEU A 165 21.68 -18.09 -7.03
N HIS A 166 20.53 -18.60 -7.41
CA HIS A 166 19.71 -18.03 -8.47
C HIS A 166 18.69 -17.03 -7.91
N ILE A 167 18.82 -15.78 -8.31
CA ILE A 167 17.91 -14.69 -7.89
C ILE A 167 17.23 -14.12 -9.13
N ALA A 168 15.91 -14.04 -9.11
CA ALA A 168 15.13 -13.37 -10.16
C ALA A 168 14.64 -12.01 -9.64
N CYS A 169 14.88 -10.95 -10.41
CA CYS A 169 14.41 -9.59 -10.14
C CYS A 169 13.40 -9.18 -11.21
N VAL A 170 12.12 -9.19 -10.90
CA VAL A 170 11.04 -8.98 -11.86
C VAL A 170 9.88 -8.21 -11.24
N HIS A 171 9.35 -7.26 -12.00
CA HIS A 171 8.11 -6.58 -11.66
C HIS A 171 6.94 -7.34 -12.30
N ALA A 172 6.19 -8.13 -11.52
CA ALA A 172 5.19 -9.07 -12.02
C ALA A 172 4.01 -9.25 -11.07
N ASN A 173 2.83 -9.49 -11.61
CA ASN A 173 1.60 -9.69 -10.86
C ASN A 173 1.25 -11.17 -10.72
N LEU A 174 1.15 -11.65 -9.48
CA LEU A 174 0.65 -12.99 -9.13
C LEU A 174 -0.82 -12.96 -8.64
N CYS A 175 -1.48 -11.78 -8.64
CA CYS A 175 -2.79 -11.57 -8.03
C CYS A 175 -3.94 -11.38 -9.03
N GLY A 176 -3.72 -11.69 -10.32
CA GLY A 176 -4.78 -11.75 -11.33
C GLY A 176 -4.90 -10.54 -12.27
N ASP A 177 -4.11 -9.46 -12.12
CA ASP A 177 -4.02 -8.42 -13.16
C ASP A 177 -3.22 -8.94 -14.35
N LEU A 178 -3.88 -9.05 -15.48
CA LEU A 178 -3.31 -9.59 -16.73
C LEU A 178 -2.43 -8.57 -17.47
N HIS A 179 -2.35 -7.32 -17.06
CA HIS A 179 -1.65 -6.25 -17.76
C HIS A 179 -0.26 -5.93 -17.19
N ALA A 180 0.11 -6.50 -16.04
CA ALA A 180 1.37 -6.22 -15.37
C ALA A 180 2.27 -7.47 -15.27
N ALA A 181 2.70 -8.00 -16.41
CA ALA A 181 3.52 -9.21 -16.51
C ALA A 181 2.94 -10.38 -15.68
N PRO A 182 1.77 -10.90 -16.03
CA PRO A 182 1.05 -11.89 -15.22
C PRO A 182 1.85 -13.19 -15.10
N ALA A 183 1.83 -13.75 -13.89
CA ALA A 183 2.40 -15.05 -13.59
C ALA A 183 1.60 -15.74 -12.48
N SER A 184 1.83 -17.00 -12.24
CA SER A 184 1.28 -17.74 -11.12
C SER A 184 2.39 -18.24 -10.19
N ALA A 185 2.09 -18.36 -8.89
CA ALA A 185 3.04 -18.94 -7.95
C ALA A 185 3.48 -20.36 -8.36
N ALA A 186 2.58 -21.17 -8.92
CA ALA A 186 2.88 -22.52 -9.37
C ALA A 186 3.94 -22.54 -10.50
N GLU A 187 3.86 -21.61 -11.46
CA GLU A 187 4.86 -21.47 -12.52
C GLU A 187 6.22 -21.10 -11.96
N LEU A 188 6.27 -20.16 -11.01
CA LEU A 188 7.51 -19.75 -10.38
C LEU A 188 8.18 -20.88 -9.60
N LEU A 189 7.40 -21.66 -8.86
CA LEU A 189 7.89 -22.79 -8.06
C LEU A 189 8.41 -23.95 -8.89
N ALA A 190 8.04 -24.04 -10.17
CA ALA A 190 8.54 -25.05 -11.09
C ALA A 190 9.93 -24.72 -11.68
N LEU A 191 10.44 -23.51 -11.41
CA LEU A 191 11.68 -23.00 -12.00
C LEU A 191 12.85 -23.06 -11.02
N PRO A 192 14.09 -23.19 -11.50
CA PRO A 192 15.26 -23.32 -10.64
C PRO A 192 15.75 -21.96 -10.10
N VAL A 193 14.92 -21.28 -9.33
CA VAL A 193 15.19 -19.98 -8.73
C VAL A 193 15.08 -20.12 -7.21
N ASP A 194 16.09 -19.67 -6.49
CA ASP A 194 16.14 -19.76 -5.03
C ASP A 194 15.41 -18.60 -4.36
N TYR A 195 15.47 -17.41 -4.99
CA TYR A 195 14.84 -16.19 -4.49
C TYR A 195 14.21 -15.35 -5.62
N TRP A 196 12.91 -15.16 -5.54
CA TRP A 196 12.14 -14.26 -6.41
C TRP A 196 11.98 -12.91 -5.74
N ALA A 197 12.72 -11.91 -6.21
CA ALA A 197 12.54 -10.51 -5.83
C ALA A 197 11.47 -9.89 -6.72
N LEU A 198 10.26 -9.77 -6.20
CA LEU A 198 9.08 -9.28 -6.93
C LEU A 198 8.71 -7.85 -6.50
N GLY A 199 8.28 -7.03 -7.48
CA GLY A 199 7.57 -5.77 -7.30
C GLY A 199 6.17 -5.82 -7.90
N HIS A 200 5.42 -4.71 -7.83
CA HIS A 200 4.05 -4.49 -8.27
C HIS A 200 3.02 -4.53 -7.14
N VAL A 201 3.16 -5.43 -6.18
CA VAL A 201 2.24 -5.51 -5.04
C VAL A 201 2.80 -4.69 -3.88
N HIS A 202 2.16 -3.56 -3.59
CA HIS A 202 2.62 -2.62 -2.56
C HIS A 202 2.55 -3.17 -1.14
N SER A 203 1.72 -4.19 -0.90
CA SER A 203 1.66 -4.90 0.38
C SER A 203 2.77 -5.93 0.47
N ARG A 204 3.61 -5.82 1.50
CA ARG A 204 4.65 -6.81 1.81
C ARG A 204 4.06 -8.20 2.00
N ARG A 205 4.56 -9.20 1.22
CA ARG A 205 4.08 -10.59 1.27
C ARG A 205 5.19 -11.58 0.98
N ILE A 206 5.30 -12.62 1.81
CA ILE A 206 6.05 -13.83 1.50
C ILE A 206 5.04 -14.85 0.99
N ILE A 207 5.07 -15.12 -0.31
CA ILE A 207 4.13 -16.05 -0.97
C ILE A 207 4.58 -17.49 -0.73
N HIS A 208 5.91 -17.72 -0.72
CA HIS A 208 6.51 -19.03 -0.48
C HIS A 208 7.91 -18.85 0.12
N GLU A 209 8.35 -19.82 0.94
CA GLU A 209 9.63 -19.70 1.66
C GLU A 209 10.76 -20.59 1.10
N LYS A 210 10.48 -21.65 0.35
CA LYS A 210 11.51 -22.55 -0.22
C LYS A 210 11.06 -23.14 -1.55
N PRO A 211 11.39 -22.54 -2.69
CA PRO A 211 12.16 -21.28 -2.88
C PRO A 211 11.40 -20.06 -2.37
N TYR A 212 12.14 -18.98 -2.08
CA TYR A 212 11.50 -17.73 -1.64
C TYR A 212 10.80 -17.02 -2.81
N VAL A 213 9.52 -16.67 -2.62
CA VAL A 213 8.75 -15.83 -3.53
C VAL A 213 8.24 -14.64 -2.73
N VAL A 214 8.83 -13.45 -2.95
CA VAL A 214 8.72 -12.32 -2.05
C VAL A 214 8.34 -11.04 -2.77
N TYR A 215 7.24 -10.42 -2.35
CA TYR A 215 6.98 -9.01 -2.57
C TYR A 215 7.52 -8.22 -1.39
N SER A 216 8.48 -7.32 -1.62
CA SER A 216 9.00 -6.43 -0.56
C SER A 216 7.95 -5.43 -0.08
N GLY A 217 6.95 -5.13 -0.92
CA GLY A 217 6.04 -4.04 -0.75
C GLY A 217 6.67 -2.70 -1.17
N CYS A 218 5.93 -1.62 -1.05
CA CYS A 218 6.45 -0.28 -1.30
C CYS A 218 7.35 0.19 -0.15
N THR A 219 8.22 1.16 -0.41
CA THR A 219 9.09 1.76 0.61
C THR A 219 8.39 2.84 1.43
N GLN A 220 7.31 3.42 0.87
CA GLN A 220 6.44 4.41 1.49
C GLN A 220 5.00 4.20 1.02
N GLY A 221 4.07 4.02 1.94
CA GLY A 221 2.65 3.98 1.63
C GLY A 221 2.15 5.31 1.07
N LYS A 222 1.22 5.28 0.13
CA LYS A 222 0.67 6.44 -0.58
C LYS A 222 -0.75 6.80 -0.15
N ASP A 223 -1.48 5.85 0.38
CA ASP A 223 -2.86 6.04 0.85
C ASP A 223 -3.25 5.03 1.93
N ILE A 224 -4.51 5.12 2.38
CA ILE A 224 -5.05 4.30 3.46
C ILE A 224 -5.15 2.80 3.13
N HIS A 225 -5.05 2.41 1.85
CA HIS A 225 -5.06 1.01 1.43
C HIS A 225 -3.67 0.36 1.56
N GLU A 226 -2.65 1.16 1.90
CA GLU A 226 -1.28 0.72 2.16
C GLU A 226 -0.93 0.98 3.65
N PRO A 227 -1.65 0.36 4.60
CA PRO A 227 -1.54 0.67 6.02
C PRO A 227 -0.25 0.17 6.64
N GLY A 228 0.12 0.78 7.76
CA GLY A 228 1.22 0.38 8.61
C GLY A 228 2.59 0.79 8.07
N VAL A 229 3.61 0.20 8.67
CA VAL A 229 5.01 0.49 8.36
C VAL A 229 5.42 -0.18 7.07
N GLN A 230 5.94 0.60 6.11
CA GLN A 230 6.47 0.14 4.83
C GLN A 230 8.00 0.12 4.86
N GLY A 231 8.64 -0.65 3.94
CA GLY A 231 10.09 -0.76 3.95
C GLY A 231 10.67 -1.74 2.94
N CYS A 232 11.80 -2.34 3.30
CA CYS A 232 12.54 -3.25 2.46
C CYS A 232 13.00 -4.49 3.24
N TYR A 233 13.51 -5.51 2.53
CA TYR A 233 14.14 -6.66 3.14
C TYR A 233 15.65 -6.60 2.97
N VAL A 234 16.38 -6.89 4.04
CA VAL A 234 17.78 -7.30 4.01
C VAL A 234 17.79 -8.83 4.04
N VAL A 235 18.48 -9.41 3.08
CA VAL A 235 18.51 -10.86 2.84
C VAL A 235 19.92 -11.37 3.03
N ASP A 236 20.11 -12.25 4.00
CA ASP A 236 21.36 -12.94 4.30
C ASP A 236 21.38 -14.31 3.65
N CYS A 237 22.41 -14.59 2.86
CA CYS A 237 22.66 -15.89 2.23
C CYS A 237 23.92 -16.53 2.81
N ASP A 238 23.80 -17.76 3.28
CA ASP A 238 24.91 -18.47 3.92
C ASP A 238 25.92 -19.12 2.94
N GLY A 239 25.60 -19.07 1.63
CA GLY A 239 26.39 -19.71 0.56
C GLY A 239 26.14 -21.20 0.39
N PHE A 240 25.24 -21.81 1.17
CA PHE A 240 24.84 -23.22 1.10
C PHE A 240 23.35 -23.40 0.77
N GLY A 241 22.67 -22.31 0.38
CA GLY A 241 21.24 -22.27 0.06
C GLY A 241 20.34 -21.85 1.24
N GLY A 242 20.91 -21.58 2.41
CA GLY A 242 20.19 -20.96 3.53
C GLY A 242 20.00 -19.47 3.27
N ILE A 243 18.75 -19.02 3.41
CA ILE A 243 18.33 -17.63 3.23
C ILE A 243 17.59 -17.19 4.48
N GLU A 244 17.98 -16.04 5.02
CA GLU A 244 17.31 -15.38 6.14
C GLU A 244 16.93 -13.96 5.72
N MET A 245 15.72 -13.51 6.06
CA MET A 245 15.22 -12.19 5.68
C MET A 245 14.85 -11.38 6.91
N THR A 246 15.36 -10.15 6.98
CA THR A 246 15.03 -9.18 8.02
C THR A 246 14.34 -7.97 7.38
N PHE A 247 13.16 -7.63 7.90
CA PHE A 247 12.45 -6.41 7.45
C PHE A 247 13.05 -5.17 8.11
N HIS A 248 13.30 -4.16 7.29
CA HIS A 248 13.77 -2.84 7.72
C HIS A 248 12.76 -1.77 7.31
N PRO A 249 12.19 -1.03 8.28
CA PRO A 249 11.29 0.09 7.99
C PRO A 249 12.03 1.22 7.28
N THR A 250 11.39 1.78 6.25
CA THR A 250 11.91 2.95 5.51
C THR A 250 10.91 4.08 5.43
N SER A 251 9.61 3.79 5.62
CA SER A 251 8.56 4.79 5.60
C SER A 251 8.71 5.81 6.73
N VAL A 252 8.34 7.05 6.44
CA VAL A 252 8.32 8.16 7.41
C VAL A 252 6.90 8.61 7.73
N LEU A 253 5.94 8.09 6.98
CA LEU A 253 4.51 8.31 7.12
C LEU A 253 3.81 6.96 7.13
N GLU A 254 2.84 6.79 8.01
CA GLU A 254 2.02 5.60 8.13
C GLU A 254 0.55 5.95 7.97
N PHE A 255 -0.19 5.01 7.38
CA PHE A 255 -1.63 5.07 7.31
C PHE A 255 -2.25 4.02 8.23
N GLN A 256 -3.36 4.37 8.92
CA GLN A 256 -4.08 3.41 9.76
C GLN A 256 -5.56 3.73 9.81
N THR A 257 -6.37 2.69 9.91
CA THR A 257 -7.79 2.82 10.20
C THR A 257 -8.05 2.32 11.63
N PHE A 258 -8.58 3.19 12.48
CA PHE A 258 -9.02 2.82 13.82
C PHE A 258 -10.52 2.60 13.83
N GLU A 259 -10.94 1.50 14.41
CA GLU A 259 -12.35 1.22 14.65
C GLU A 259 -12.65 1.40 16.14
N VAL A 260 -13.54 2.35 16.45
CA VAL A 260 -13.98 2.63 17.80
C VAL A 260 -15.43 2.21 17.95
N ASN A 261 -15.65 1.19 18.79
CA ASN A 261 -16.99 0.78 19.17
C ASN A 261 -17.56 1.78 20.19
N THR A 262 -18.61 2.50 19.77
CA THR A 262 -19.29 3.52 20.57
C THR A 262 -20.41 2.98 21.45
N ALA A 263 -20.77 1.70 21.34
CA ALA A 263 -21.84 1.08 22.12
C ALA A 263 -21.70 1.29 23.65
N PRO A 264 -20.50 1.19 24.25
CA PRO A 264 -20.31 1.43 25.67
C PRO A 264 -20.09 2.91 26.03
N CYS A 265 -20.16 3.85 25.06
CA CYS A 265 -19.97 5.27 25.32
C CYS A 265 -21.31 5.94 25.68
N SER A 266 -21.34 6.66 26.81
CA SER A 266 -22.50 7.39 27.29
C SER A 266 -22.58 8.82 26.73
N ASN A 267 -21.44 9.36 26.26
CA ASN A 267 -21.29 10.72 25.74
C ASN A 267 -20.10 10.82 24.77
N LEU A 268 -19.97 11.97 24.10
CA LEU A 268 -18.89 12.24 23.15
C LEU A 268 -17.51 12.23 23.81
N ASP A 269 -17.37 12.66 25.07
CA ASP A 269 -16.08 12.67 25.76
C ASP A 269 -15.50 11.25 25.91
N GLU A 270 -16.36 10.26 26.22
CA GLU A 270 -15.95 8.86 26.30
C GLU A 270 -15.53 8.30 24.93
N MET A 271 -16.23 8.68 23.86
CA MET A 271 -15.85 8.32 22.50
C MET A 271 -14.50 8.95 22.12
N LEU A 272 -14.30 10.24 22.40
CA LEU A 272 -13.03 10.93 22.16
C LEU A 272 -11.88 10.29 22.93
N ARG A 273 -12.08 10.00 24.22
CA ARG A 273 -11.07 9.32 25.05
C ARG A 273 -10.66 7.99 24.46
N LYS A 274 -11.61 7.13 24.04
CA LYS A 274 -11.31 5.85 23.37
C LYS A 274 -10.56 6.03 22.06
N THR A 275 -10.90 7.06 21.30
CA THR A 275 -10.20 7.38 20.06
C THR A 275 -8.74 7.76 20.36
N VAL A 276 -8.52 8.64 21.35
CA VAL A 276 -7.17 9.04 21.77
C VAL A 276 -6.37 7.84 22.28
N GLU A 277 -6.98 6.96 23.07
CA GLU A 277 -6.35 5.73 23.57
C GLU A 277 -5.90 4.83 22.41
N ALA A 278 -6.79 4.56 21.44
CA ALA A 278 -6.48 3.72 20.29
C ALA A 278 -5.34 4.30 19.41
N VAL A 279 -5.36 5.61 19.19
CA VAL A 279 -4.30 6.29 18.42
C VAL A 279 -2.98 6.28 19.19
N THR A 280 -2.99 6.59 20.48
CA THR A 280 -1.80 6.66 21.33
C THR A 280 -1.12 5.31 21.49
N GLU A 281 -1.91 4.24 21.64
CA GLU A 281 -1.40 2.88 21.78
C GLU A 281 -0.69 2.41 20.51
N TYR A 282 -1.20 2.79 19.34
CA TYR A 282 -0.60 2.45 18.05
C TYR A 282 0.60 3.33 17.69
N LYS A 283 0.52 4.66 17.95
CA LYS A 283 1.46 5.67 17.47
C LYS A 283 2.89 5.39 17.94
N LYS A 284 3.82 5.40 16.97
CA LYS A 284 5.27 5.28 17.18
C LYS A 284 5.97 6.57 16.72
N GLU A 285 7.11 6.43 16.05
CA GLU A 285 7.96 7.56 15.65
C GLU A 285 7.44 8.28 14.39
N ASN A 286 6.85 7.54 13.42
CA ASN A 286 6.43 8.10 12.14
C ASN A 286 5.23 9.02 12.25
N THR A 287 5.09 9.98 11.33
CA THR A 287 3.84 10.71 11.14
C THR A 287 2.71 9.74 10.83
N LEU A 288 1.57 9.88 11.51
CA LEU A 288 0.42 9.00 11.34
C LEU A 288 -0.73 9.75 10.68
N LEU A 289 -1.21 9.22 9.55
CA LEU A 289 -2.49 9.60 8.97
C LEU A 289 -3.52 8.52 9.26
N PHE A 290 -4.65 8.89 9.84
CA PHE A 290 -5.62 7.89 10.23
C PHE A 290 -7.05 8.20 9.83
N ARG A 291 -7.80 7.14 9.56
CA ARG A 291 -9.26 7.13 9.46
C ARG A 291 -9.85 6.63 10.76
N LEU A 292 -10.95 7.23 11.17
CA LEU A 292 -11.72 6.81 12.33
C LEU A 292 -13.05 6.21 11.85
N LYS A 293 -13.28 4.92 12.15
CA LYS A 293 -14.57 4.27 11.97
C LYS A 293 -15.27 4.18 13.32
N LEU A 294 -16.40 4.85 13.44
CA LEU A 294 -17.27 4.78 14.61
C LEU A 294 -18.32 3.69 14.38
N THR A 295 -18.32 2.64 15.22
CA THR A 295 -19.18 1.45 15.03
C THR A 295 -20.01 1.16 16.28
N GLY A 296 -20.92 0.21 16.18
CA GLY A 296 -21.72 -0.31 17.28
C GLY A 296 -23.13 0.28 17.37
N VAL A 297 -23.95 -0.36 18.20
CA VAL A 297 -25.30 0.12 18.55
C VAL A 297 -25.17 1.11 19.72
N SER A 298 -25.41 2.39 19.46
CA SER A 298 -25.06 3.47 20.40
C SER A 298 -26.17 4.50 20.54
N THR A 299 -26.34 5.00 21.75
CA THR A 299 -27.23 6.12 22.03
C THR A 299 -26.73 7.43 21.42
N LEU A 300 -25.43 7.48 21.03
CA LEU A 300 -24.82 8.62 20.34
C LEU A 300 -25.12 8.64 18.84
N ASP A 301 -25.73 7.59 18.28
CA ASP A 301 -25.93 7.45 16.83
C ASP A 301 -26.62 8.67 16.21
N SER A 302 -27.72 9.11 16.81
CA SER A 302 -28.47 10.27 16.34
C SER A 302 -27.64 11.56 16.37
N GLU A 303 -26.90 11.79 17.46
CA GLU A 303 -26.01 12.95 17.61
C GLU A 303 -24.88 12.92 16.58
N LEU A 304 -24.23 11.78 16.37
CA LEU A 304 -23.14 11.60 15.41
C LEU A 304 -23.59 11.76 13.94
N ARG A 305 -24.82 11.33 13.62
CA ARG A 305 -25.35 11.45 12.23
C ARG A 305 -25.77 12.85 11.86
N PHE A 306 -26.27 13.62 12.81
CA PHE A 306 -26.81 14.95 12.58
C PHE A 306 -25.87 16.07 12.98
N CYS A 307 -24.69 15.76 13.55
CA CYS A 307 -23.69 16.77 13.87
C CYS A 307 -23.05 17.34 12.59
N ASN A 308 -22.47 18.51 12.72
CA ASN A 308 -21.59 19.05 11.70
C ASN A 308 -20.31 18.21 11.64
N ILE A 309 -20.09 17.50 10.53
CA ILE A 309 -18.95 16.61 10.36
C ILE A 309 -17.59 17.34 10.50
N GLU A 310 -17.50 18.60 10.07
CA GLU A 310 -16.25 19.37 10.22
C GLU A 310 -15.99 19.73 11.70
N GLU A 311 -17.04 20.03 12.46
CA GLU A 311 -16.93 20.26 13.91
C GLU A 311 -16.49 18.97 14.64
N LEU A 312 -17.06 17.83 14.28
CA LEU A 312 -16.65 16.53 14.84
C LEU A 312 -15.19 16.21 14.48
N ARG A 313 -14.76 16.51 13.26
CA ARG A 313 -13.37 16.34 12.83
C ARG A 313 -12.41 17.18 13.66
N ASP A 314 -12.76 18.47 13.87
CA ASP A 314 -11.95 19.38 14.68
C ASP A 314 -11.87 18.90 16.14
N MET A 315 -12.98 18.43 16.72
CA MET A 315 -13.00 17.87 18.08
C MET A 315 -12.09 16.65 18.20
N VAL A 316 -12.17 15.70 17.26
CA VAL A 316 -11.32 14.51 17.24
C VAL A 316 -9.85 14.88 17.03
N GLN A 317 -9.55 15.75 16.05
CA GLN A 317 -8.18 16.18 15.78
C GLN A 317 -7.56 16.88 16.98
N ASN A 318 -8.27 17.83 17.60
CA ASN A 318 -7.81 18.56 18.78
C ASN A 318 -7.56 17.61 19.97
N ALA A 319 -8.46 16.65 20.20
CA ALA A 319 -8.29 15.67 21.26
C ALA A 319 -7.06 14.77 21.06
N VAL A 320 -6.82 14.33 19.80
CA VAL A 320 -5.67 13.47 19.47
C VAL A 320 -4.37 14.26 19.50
N GLU A 321 -4.34 15.51 19.01
CA GLU A 321 -3.14 16.34 18.91
C GLU A 321 -2.49 16.60 20.29
N LEU A 322 -3.27 16.71 21.35
CA LEU A 322 -2.76 16.89 22.72
C LEU A 322 -1.86 15.74 23.18
N SER A 323 -2.12 14.52 22.71
CA SER A 323 -1.37 13.32 23.10
C SER A 323 -0.43 12.83 21.99
N CYS A 324 -0.79 13.09 20.75
CA CYS A 324 -0.08 12.62 19.54
C CYS A 324 0.00 13.76 18.50
N PRO A 325 0.92 14.73 18.64
CA PRO A 325 1.00 15.91 17.77
C PRO A 325 1.28 15.59 16.30
N ASP A 326 1.87 14.42 16.00
CA ASP A 326 2.17 13.97 14.64
C ASP A 326 1.13 12.95 14.12
N ALA A 327 -0.07 12.93 14.69
CA ALA A 327 -1.19 12.12 14.21
C ALA A 327 -2.29 13.03 13.64
N TYR A 328 -2.69 12.75 12.39
CA TYR A 328 -3.60 13.59 11.63
C TYR A 328 -4.79 12.78 11.15
N LEU A 329 -5.99 13.28 11.42
CA LEU A 329 -7.23 12.67 10.99
C LEU A 329 -7.49 12.93 9.51
N GLU A 330 -7.56 11.86 8.71
CA GLU A 330 -7.92 11.94 7.30
C GLU A 330 -9.44 12.00 7.11
N GLU A 331 -10.17 11.08 7.75
CA GLU A 331 -11.62 10.93 7.56
C GLU A 331 -12.28 10.29 8.78
N ILE A 332 -13.54 10.65 9.03
CA ILE A 332 -14.43 9.94 9.96
C ILE A 332 -15.51 9.23 9.17
N ILE A 333 -15.70 7.94 9.46
CA ILE A 333 -16.75 7.10 8.88
C ILE A 333 -17.68 6.68 10.01
N ILE A 334 -18.93 7.13 9.97
CA ILE A 334 -19.94 6.84 10.99
C ILE A 334 -20.75 5.62 10.53
N LEU A 335 -20.56 4.49 11.23
CA LEU A 335 -21.22 3.22 10.99
C LEU A 335 -22.00 2.76 12.23
N THR A 336 -22.32 3.69 13.12
CA THR A 336 -23.13 3.45 14.32
C THR A 336 -24.58 3.15 13.96
N ARG A 337 -25.33 2.56 14.89
CA ARG A 337 -26.76 2.29 14.77
C ARG A 337 -27.47 2.71 16.03
N THR A 338 -28.70 3.23 15.89
CA THR A 338 -29.56 3.54 17.04
C THR A 338 -30.02 2.24 17.71
N PRO A 339 -30.00 2.18 19.07
CA PRO A 339 -30.60 1.06 19.80
C PRO A 339 -32.09 0.93 19.47
N LEU A 340 -32.54 -0.27 19.17
CA LEU A 340 -33.98 -0.52 19.04
C LEU A 340 -34.69 -0.31 20.38
N PRO A 341 -35.89 0.30 20.40
CA PRO A 341 -36.67 0.46 21.64
C PRO A 341 -36.89 -0.89 22.33
N PRO A 342 -36.88 -0.95 23.67
CA PRO A 342 -37.10 -2.19 24.41
C PRO A 342 -38.42 -2.89 24.11
N GLU A 343 -39.40 -2.13 23.62
CA GLU A 343 -40.73 -2.60 23.25
C GLU A 343 -40.85 -3.21 21.84
N THR A 344 -39.72 -3.27 21.10
CA THR A 344 -39.68 -3.82 19.73
C THR A 344 -39.92 -5.34 19.83
N THR A 345 -41.07 -5.80 19.34
CA THR A 345 -41.36 -7.22 19.31
C THR A 345 -40.47 -7.98 18.32
N LEU A 346 -40.25 -9.27 18.55
CA LEU A 346 -39.51 -10.16 17.63
C LEU A 346 -40.01 -10.09 16.19
N VAL A 347 -41.32 -9.88 16.01
CA VAL A 347 -41.97 -9.74 14.68
C VAL A 347 -41.54 -8.44 14.02
N GLN A 348 -41.46 -7.34 14.77
CA GLN A 348 -41.03 -6.03 14.25
C GLN A 348 -39.52 -5.99 13.92
N ALA A 349 -38.70 -6.72 14.70
CA ALA A 349 -37.29 -6.89 14.38
C ALA A 349 -37.10 -7.71 13.09
N ALA A 350 -37.88 -8.79 12.91
CA ALA A 350 -37.86 -9.59 11.69
C ALA A 350 -38.39 -8.85 10.45
N GLU A 351 -39.39 -7.98 10.60
CA GLU A 351 -39.88 -7.11 9.51
C GLU A 351 -38.85 -6.07 9.10
N LEU A 352 -38.12 -5.50 10.07
CA LEU A 352 -36.99 -4.59 9.83
C LEU A 352 -35.87 -5.30 9.08
N GLU A 353 -35.51 -6.51 9.54
CA GLU A 353 -34.44 -7.31 8.92
C GLU A 353 -34.82 -7.75 7.49
N ALA A 354 -36.13 -8.05 7.26
CA ALA A 354 -36.64 -8.37 5.93
C ALA A 354 -36.62 -7.13 5.00
N ALA A 355 -36.99 -5.95 5.50
CA ALA A 355 -36.94 -4.68 4.76
C ALA A 355 -35.50 -4.26 4.48
N GLU A 356 -34.59 -4.45 5.43
CA GLU A 356 -33.15 -4.22 5.23
C GLU A 356 -32.59 -5.16 4.15
N LYS A 357 -33.04 -6.40 4.12
CA LYS A 357 -32.63 -7.37 3.12
C LYS A 357 -33.19 -7.05 1.72
N GLU A 358 -34.40 -6.55 1.62
CA GLU A 358 -35.03 -6.14 0.36
C GLU A 358 -34.37 -4.89 -0.24
N ILE A 359 -34.05 -3.90 0.60
CA ILE A 359 -33.27 -2.69 0.20
C ILE A 359 -31.81 -3.05 -0.12
N SER A 360 -31.31 -4.15 0.45
CA SER A 360 -29.93 -4.60 0.28
C SER A 360 -29.66 -5.30 -1.06
N GLU A 361 -30.65 -5.49 -1.93
CA GLU A 361 -30.37 -5.97 -3.28
C GLU A 361 -29.65 -4.90 -4.08
N GLU A 362 -28.37 -5.15 -4.36
CA GLU A 362 -27.41 -4.28 -5.09
C GLU A 362 -28.04 -3.65 -6.36
N LYS A 363 -28.90 -4.40 -7.01
CA LYS A 363 -29.63 -3.99 -8.21
C LYS A 363 -30.64 -2.84 -8.03
N ILE A 364 -31.23 -2.68 -6.84
CA ILE A 364 -32.24 -1.64 -6.61
C ILE A 364 -31.54 -0.27 -6.48
N LEU A 365 -30.49 -0.17 -5.71
CA LEU A 365 -29.74 1.07 -5.56
C LEU A 365 -29.03 1.49 -6.86
N GLU A 366 -28.47 0.55 -7.61
CA GLU A 366 -27.90 0.82 -8.93
C GLU A 366 -28.96 1.33 -9.90
N SER A 367 -30.14 0.71 -9.92
CA SER A 367 -31.26 1.15 -10.78
C SER A 367 -31.74 2.55 -10.43
N VAL A 368 -31.98 2.84 -9.16
CA VAL A 368 -32.39 4.17 -8.67
C VAL A 368 -31.33 5.22 -8.99
N TYR A 369 -30.05 4.89 -8.82
CA TYR A 369 -28.97 5.80 -9.11
C TYR A 369 -28.83 6.09 -10.61
N GLU A 370 -28.97 5.09 -11.47
CA GLU A 370 -28.98 5.29 -12.93
C GLU A 370 -30.19 6.12 -13.38
N GLU A 371 -31.38 5.92 -12.77
CA GLU A 371 -32.53 6.80 -13.01
C GLU A 371 -32.24 8.23 -12.57
N MET A 372 -31.64 8.44 -11.39
CA MET A 372 -31.23 9.77 -10.94
C MET A 372 -30.21 10.43 -11.88
N ARG A 373 -29.27 9.68 -12.42
CA ARG A 373 -28.30 10.19 -13.43
C ARG A 373 -28.96 10.60 -14.74
N THR A 374 -30.06 10.01 -15.13
CA THR A 374 -30.79 10.45 -16.32
C THR A 374 -31.44 11.83 -16.14
N VAL A 375 -31.81 12.15 -14.90
CA VAL A 375 -32.43 13.45 -14.54
C VAL A 375 -31.37 14.49 -14.19
N PHE A 376 -30.35 14.09 -13.44
CA PHE A 376 -29.27 14.96 -12.97
C PHE A 376 -27.93 14.55 -13.62
N ARG A 377 -27.66 15.12 -14.80
CA ARG A 377 -26.47 14.78 -15.64
C ARG A 377 -25.11 15.07 -14.98
N GLU A 378 -25.09 15.82 -13.89
CA GLU A 378 -23.87 16.19 -13.15
C GLU A 378 -23.52 15.23 -11.99
N LEU A 379 -24.31 14.19 -11.75
CA LEU A 379 -24.01 13.23 -10.69
C LEU A 379 -22.73 12.43 -11.04
N PRO A 380 -21.78 12.35 -10.13
CA PRO A 380 -20.52 11.64 -10.36
C PRO A 380 -20.77 10.13 -10.49
N VAL A 381 -19.87 9.43 -11.17
CA VAL A 381 -19.90 7.94 -11.18
C VAL A 381 -19.55 7.44 -9.78
N ILE A 382 -20.49 6.77 -9.12
CA ILE A 382 -20.27 6.17 -7.79
C ILE A 382 -19.58 4.80 -7.97
N ARG A 383 -18.50 4.58 -7.24
CA ARG A 383 -17.81 3.28 -7.23
C ARG A 383 -18.62 2.26 -6.40
N LYS A 384 -18.42 0.98 -6.70
CA LYS A 384 -19.15 -0.14 -6.05
C LYS A 384 -19.06 -0.11 -4.52
N GLU A 385 -17.89 0.23 -3.99
CA GLU A 385 -17.66 0.34 -2.54
C GLU A 385 -18.54 1.42 -1.90
N ARG A 386 -18.77 2.54 -2.60
CA ARG A 386 -19.63 3.63 -2.11
C ARG A 386 -21.11 3.25 -2.14
N PHE A 387 -21.54 2.38 -3.06
CA PHE A 387 -22.91 1.84 -3.04
C PHE A 387 -23.16 0.98 -1.79
N GLU A 388 -22.19 0.21 -1.35
CA GLU A 388 -22.31 -0.57 -0.11
C GLU A 388 -22.41 0.32 1.14
N GLU A 389 -21.69 1.43 1.16
CA GLU A 389 -21.78 2.42 2.23
C GLU A 389 -23.15 3.10 2.24
N LEU A 390 -23.61 3.60 1.09
CA LEU A 390 -24.96 4.21 0.93
C LEU A 390 -26.08 3.24 1.29
N ARG A 391 -25.93 1.96 0.99
CA ARG A 391 -26.87 0.92 1.39
C ARG A 391 -26.99 0.80 2.90
N LYS A 392 -25.83 0.78 3.60
CA LYS A 392 -25.79 0.75 5.07
C LYS A 392 -26.41 2.00 5.69
N GLU A 393 -26.10 3.17 5.11
CA GLU A 393 -26.68 4.45 5.53
C GLU A 393 -28.21 4.47 5.33
N GLY A 394 -28.70 4.02 4.19
CA GLY A 394 -30.12 3.93 3.86
C GLY A 394 -30.90 2.98 4.77
N SER A 395 -30.35 1.79 5.05
CA SER A 395 -30.94 0.82 5.99
C SER A 395 -31.06 1.40 7.40
N ALA A 396 -30.03 2.10 7.85
CA ALA A 396 -30.05 2.72 9.18
C ALA A 396 -31.06 3.86 9.29
N LEU A 397 -31.19 4.69 8.24
CA LEU A 397 -32.17 5.78 8.18
C LEU A 397 -33.62 5.24 8.17
N LEU A 398 -33.85 4.14 7.43
CA LEU A 398 -35.15 3.48 7.41
C LEU A 398 -35.54 2.93 8.78
N ALA A 399 -34.63 2.27 9.48
CA ALA A 399 -34.86 1.77 10.84
C ALA A 399 -35.26 2.93 11.79
N GLU A 400 -34.58 4.08 11.69
CA GLU A 400 -34.88 5.26 12.49
C GLU A 400 -36.27 5.86 12.15
N LEU A 401 -36.59 6.00 10.86
CA LEU A 401 -37.89 6.53 10.43
C LEU A 401 -39.05 5.62 10.88
N LEU A 402 -38.89 4.30 10.79
CA LEU A 402 -39.90 3.34 11.25
C LEU A 402 -40.11 3.36 12.76
N THR A 403 -39.07 3.61 13.53
CA THR A 403 -39.13 3.73 14.99
C THR A 403 -39.73 5.08 15.43
N THR A 404 -39.37 6.16 14.74
CA THR A 404 -39.80 7.54 15.10
C THR A 404 -41.26 7.83 14.74
N GLN A 405 -41.77 7.31 13.61
CA GLN A 405 -43.17 7.48 13.22
C GLN A 405 -44.18 6.77 14.16
N ARG A 406 -43.77 5.71 14.86
CA ARG A 406 -44.63 4.99 15.79
C ARG A 406 -44.64 5.60 17.20
N ALA A 407 -43.61 6.32 17.60
CA ALA A 407 -43.59 7.06 18.88
C ALA A 407 -44.54 8.30 18.89
N LYS A 408 -45.09 8.67 17.71
CA LYS A 408 -46.04 9.78 17.56
C LYS A 408 -47.52 9.33 17.42
N LYS A 409 -47.80 8.06 17.52
CA LYS A 409 -49.15 7.48 17.64
C LYS A 409 -49.35 6.85 19.03
#